data_1cf4d4226bf9cf981dab2fdaffef93e1
#
_entry.id   1cf4d4226bf9cf981dab2fdaffef93e1
#
_cell.length_a   1.000
_cell.length_b   1.000
_cell.length_c   1.000
_cell.angle_alpha   90.00
_cell.angle_beta   90.00
_cell.angle_gamma   90.00
#
_symmetry.space_group_name_H-M   'P 1'
#
loop_
_entity.id
_entity.type
_entity.pdbx_description
1 polymer ?
#
loop_
_entity_poly.entity_id
_entity_poly.type
_entity_poly.pdbx_seq_one_letter_code
_entity_poly.pdbx_strand_id
1 'polypeptide(L)'
;MLVVELSGGRRTAIPLDMVTRLEEIPTNTIERVGGREVVQYRGHIMPLVRLASLLGAYGDESDSERLQLVVYTRGERSVGFAVERIMDIATERAGSRSDIDDHALLGSIVVGDRVVELLDVQAAVLAADPAFYQDDAGATTMQQLGDMYEEAL
;
A
#
# COMPACT_ATOMS: atom_id res chain seq x y z
N MET A 1 -9.81 2.97 -11.42
CA MET A 1 -8.55 3.37 -10.78
C MET A 1 -8.77 4.47 -9.77
N LEU A 2 -8.15 4.38 -8.65
CA LEU A 2 -8.04 5.49 -7.70
C LEU A 2 -6.78 6.28 -8.01
N VAL A 3 -6.92 7.57 -8.30
CA VAL A 3 -5.78 8.45 -8.56
C VAL A 3 -5.44 9.18 -7.27
N VAL A 4 -4.20 9.09 -6.85
CA VAL A 4 -3.68 9.74 -5.66
C VAL A 4 -2.52 10.66 -6.02
N GLU A 5 -2.35 11.72 -5.25
CA GLU A 5 -1.24 12.64 -5.39
C GLU A 5 -0.24 12.41 -4.26
N LEU A 6 1.02 12.38 -4.62
CA LEU A 6 2.14 12.24 -3.70
C LEU A 6 2.84 13.58 -3.52
N SER A 7 3.72 13.65 -2.56
CA SER A 7 4.55 14.84 -2.35
C SER A 7 5.25 15.26 -3.64
N GLY A 8 5.26 16.55 -3.93
CA GLY A 8 5.85 17.07 -5.17
C GLY A 8 4.91 17.07 -6.36
N GLY A 9 3.63 16.75 -6.18
CA GLY A 9 2.63 16.76 -7.24
C GLY A 9 2.64 15.53 -8.14
N ARG A 10 3.45 14.53 -7.84
CA ARG A 10 3.47 13.25 -8.56
C ARG A 10 2.16 12.51 -8.33
N ARG A 11 1.61 11.94 -9.38
CA ARG A 11 0.35 11.20 -9.32
C ARG A 11 0.57 9.74 -9.67
N THR A 12 -0.11 8.88 -8.91
CA THR A 12 -0.10 7.44 -9.18
C THR A 12 -1.53 6.90 -9.13
N ALA A 13 -1.75 5.82 -9.85
CA ALA A 13 -3.06 5.16 -9.89
C ALA A 13 -2.98 3.82 -9.17
N ILE A 14 -4.01 3.53 -8.39
CA ILE A 14 -4.17 2.28 -7.64
C ILE A 14 -5.42 1.58 -8.16
N PRO A 15 -5.33 0.29 -8.55
CA PRO A 15 -6.53 -0.45 -8.95
C PRO A 15 -7.58 -0.45 -7.84
N LEU A 16 -8.83 -0.19 -8.20
CA LEU A 16 -9.92 -0.10 -7.21
C LEU A 16 -10.18 -1.39 -6.48
N ASP A 17 -9.95 -2.53 -7.12
CA ASP A 17 -10.10 -3.83 -6.47
C ASP A 17 -9.06 -4.07 -5.37
N MET A 18 -8.02 -3.25 -5.33
CA MET A 18 -6.99 -3.29 -4.28
C MET A 18 -7.22 -2.21 -3.22
N VAL A 19 -8.33 -1.48 -3.29
CA VAL A 19 -8.68 -0.47 -2.29
C VAL A 19 -9.83 -1.00 -1.46
N THR A 20 -9.55 -1.33 -0.20
CA THR A 20 -10.59 -1.77 0.73
C THR A 20 -11.30 -0.57 1.34
N ARG A 21 -10.53 0.42 1.78
CA ARG A 21 -11.06 1.63 2.41
C ARG A 21 -10.15 2.82 2.16
N LEU A 22 -10.74 3.99 2.31
CA LEU A 22 -10.04 5.26 2.40
C LEU A 22 -10.20 5.78 3.83
N GLU A 23 -9.10 6.10 4.47
CA GLU A 23 -9.08 6.55 5.85
C GLU A 23 -8.26 7.82 5.98
N GLU A 24 -8.59 8.59 6.99
CA GLU A 24 -7.81 9.75 7.39
C GLU A 24 -7.51 9.60 8.88
N ILE A 25 -6.22 9.62 9.22
CA ILE A 25 -5.78 9.42 10.60
C ILE A 25 -4.98 10.63 11.08
N PRO A 26 -5.03 10.93 12.39
CA PRO A 26 -4.11 11.90 12.97
C PRO A 26 -2.67 11.39 12.89
N THR A 27 -1.75 12.22 12.45
CA THR A 27 -0.34 11.84 12.36
C THR A 27 0.28 11.50 13.71
N ASN A 28 -0.24 12.05 14.79
CA ASN A 28 0.27 11.75 16.14
C ASN A 28 -0.10 10.34 16.64
N THR A 29 -0.94 9.61 15.92
CA THR A 29 -1.26 8.22 16.24
C THR A 29 -0.30 7.22 15.62
N ILE A 30 0.60 7.67 14.76
CA ILE A 30 1.58 6.80 14.11
C ILE A 30 2.68 6.47 15.09
N GLU A 31 3.00 5.19 15.21
CA GLU A 31 4.05 4.68 16.07
C GLU A 31 5.15 4.05 15.22
N ARG A 32 6.36 3.95 15.76
CA ARG A 32 7.45 3.26 15.10
C ARG A 32 7.78 1.99 15.86
N VAL A 33 7.79 0.88 15.14
CA VAL A 33 8.15 -0.43 15.66
C VAL A 33 9.18 -1.04 14.73
N GLY A 34 10.39 -1.27 15.22
CA GLY A 34 11.46 -1.86 14.42
C GLY A 34 11.86 -1.01 13.21
N GLY A 35 11.78 0.31 13.30
CA GLY A 35 12.08 1.22 12.20
C GLY A 35 10.95 1.38 11.18
N ARG A 36 9.79 0.78 11.42
CA ARG A 36 8.62 0.86 10.55
C ARG A 36 7.51 1.67 11.20
N GLU A 37 6.80 2.41 10.37
CA GLU A 37 5.63 3.14 10.83
C GLU A 37 4.43 2.20 10.88
N VAL A 38 3.68 2.26 11.98
CA VAL A 38 2.48 1.46 12.20
C VAL A 38 1.42 2.34 12.87
N VAL A 39 0.18 1.93 12.75
CA VAL A 39 -0.94 2.56 13.45
C VAL A 39 -1.89 1.46 13.94
N GLN A 40 -2.55 1.74 15.06
CA GLN A 40 -3.61 0.87 15.52
C GLN A 40 -4.86 1.11 14.70
N TYR A 41 -5.36 0.06 14.09
CA TYR A 41 -6.48 0.13 13.17
C TYR A 41 -7.42 -1.05 13.41
N ARG A 42 -8.63 -0.75 13.86
CA ARG A 42 -9.70 -1.74 14.12
C ARG A 42 -9.25 -2.92 14.99
N GLY A 43 -8.51 -2.62 16.06
CA GLY A 43 -8.01 -3.62 16.99
C GLY A 43 -6.78 -4.37 16.55
N HIS A 44 -6.19 -4.00 15.41
CA HIS A 44 -4.98 -4.61 14.88
C HIS A 44 -3.92 -3.56 14.62
N ILE A 45 -2.67 -3.99 14.58
CA ILE A 45 -1.57 -3.13 14.16
C ILE A 45 -1.50 -3.16 12.63
N MET A 46 -1.62 -1.99 12.01
CA MET A 46 -1.56 -1.85 10.56
C MET A 46 -0.24 -1.20 10.16
N PRO A 47 0.61 -1.90 9.41
CA PRO A 47 1.81 -1.30 8.86
C PRO A 47 1.46 -0.24 7.82
N LEU A 48 2.28 0.81 7.76
CA LEU A 48 2.14 1.90 6.82
C LEU A 48 3.33 1.95 5.89
N VAL A 49 3.10 2.34 4.66
CA VAL A 49 4.15 2.74 3.74
C VAL A 49 3.78 4.09 3.13
N ARG A 50 4.73 5.02 3.15
CA ARG A 50 4.56 6.29 2.47
C ARG A 50 4.92 6.10 1.00
N LEU A 51 3.93 6.22 0.12
CA LEU A 51 4.15 5.98 -1.30
C LEU A 51 5.17 6.94 -1.90
N ALA A 52 5.22 8.18 -1.43
CA ALA A 52 6.23 9.12 -1.87
C ALA A 52 7.65 8.61 -1.63
N SER A 53 7.90 8.08 -0.44
CA SER A 53 9.21 7.51 -0.09
C SER A 53 9.51 6.26 -0.92
N LEU A 54 8.52 5.40 -1.11
CA LEU A 54 8.67 4.17 -1.88
C LEU A 54 9.03 4.46 -3.35
N LEU A 55 8.39 5.46 -3.93
CA LEU A 55 8.58 5.82 -5.34
C LEU A 55 9.70 6.85 -5.55
N GLY A 56 10.44 7.19 -4.50
CA GLY A 56 11.55 8.13 -4.61
C GLY A 56 11.12 9.58 -4.85
N ALA A 57 9.89 9.91 -4.52
CA ALA A 57 9.41 11.28 -4.60
C ALA A 57 9.86 12.05 -3.35
N TYR A 58 11.00 12.70 -3.48
CA TYR A 58 11.53 13.53 -2.40
C TYR A 58 10.86 14.90 -2.46
N GLY A 59 9.93 15.13 -1.56
CA GLY A 59 9.32 16.42 -1.34
C GLY A 59 9.33 16.70 0.14
N ASP A 60 9.03 17.94 0.50
CA ASP A 60 8.80 18.27 1.90
C ASP A 60 7.67 17.38 2.42
N GLU A 61 7.99 16.57 3.42
CA GLU A 61 6.93 15.87 4.13
C GLU A 61 5.99 16.95 4.64
N SER A 62 4.72 16.87 4.20
CA SER A 62 3.78 17.84 4.68
C SER A 62 3.64 17.63 6.19
N ASP A 63 3.85 18.70 6.95
CA ASP A 63 3.59 18.74 8.38
C ASP A 63 2.07 18.71 8.65
N SER A 64 1.33 18.01 7.83
CA SER A 64 -0.09 17.86 8.00
C SER A 64 -0.40 17.10 9.28
N GLU A 65 -1.31 17.61 10.05
CA GLU A 65 -1.77 16.95 11.28
C GLU A 65 -2.55 15.68 11.00
N ARG A 66 -2.99 15.48 9.76
CA ARG A 66 -3.75 14.32 9.35
C ARG A 66 -3.13 13.70 8.12
N LEU A 67 -3.19 12.39 8.05
CA LEU A 67 -2.62 11.61 6.97
C LEU A 67 -3.73 10.86 6.25
N GLN A 68 -3.74 10.94 4.92
CA GLN A 68 -4.68 10.17 4.11
C GLN A 68 -4.08 8.80 3.80
N LEU A 69 -4.87 7.77 4.02
CA LEU A 69 -4.47 6.38 3.81
C LEU A 69 -5.40 5.70 2.82
N VAL A 70 -4.79 4.97 1.91
CA VAL A 70 -5.48 3.95 1.12
C VAL A 70 -5.22 2.62 1.80
N VAL A 71 -6.26 1.96 2.28
CA VAL A 71 -6.14 0.73 3.04
C VAL A 71 -6.44 -0.46 2.14
N TYR A 72 -5.52 -1.39 2.11
CA TYR A 72 -5.70 -2.70 1.48
C TYR A 72 -5.79 -3.77 2.56
N THR A 73 -6.85 -4.55 2.52
CA THR A 73 -7.08 -5.63 3.49
C THR A 73 -7.22 -6.95 2.76
N ARG A 74 -6.54 -7.95 3.27
CA ARG A 74 -6.66 -9.33 2.83
C ARG A 74 -6.76 -10.22 4.07
N GLY A 75 -7.91 -10.88 4.23
CA GLY A 75 -8.19 -11.64 5.45
C GLY A 75 -8.25 -10.71 6.66
N GLU A 76 -7.46 -11.01 7.67
CA GLU A 76 -7.36 -10.22 8.90
C GLU A 76 -6.23 -9.19 8.87
N ARG A 77 -5.51 -9.10 7.76
CA ARG A 77 -4.36 -8.23 7.64
C ARG A 77 -4.64 -7.03 6.77
N SER A 78 -4.15 -5.91 7.20
CA SER A 78 -4.28 -4.64 6.48
C SER A 78 -2.94 -3.94 6.39
N VAL A 79 -2.74 -3.21 5.29
CA VAL A 79 -1.66 -2.25 5.14
C VAL A 79 -2.25 -0.92 4.69
N GLY A 80 -1.61 0.15 5.09
CA GLY A 80 -2.01 1.50 4.71
C GLY A 80 -0.96 2.15 3.83
N PHE A 81 -1.40 2.66 2.68
CA PHE A 81 -0.57 3.46 1.80
C PHE A 81 -0.82 4.93 2.09
N ALA A 82 0.17 5.60 2.64
CA ALA A 82 0.06 7.02 2.95
C ALA A 82 0.28 7.83 1.68
N VAL A 83 -0.66 8.71 1.40
CA VAL A 83 -0.63 9.59 0.22
C VAL A 83 -0.85 11.03 0.67
N GLU A 84 -0.44 11.97 -0.17
CA GLU A 84 -0.66 13.39 0.11
C GLU A 84 -2.13 13.74 -0.04
N ARG A 85 -2.75 13.28 -1.13
CA ARG A 85 -4.13 13.59 -1.44
C ARG A 85 -4.76 12.50 -2.28
N ILE A 86 -6.01 12.18 -1.97
CA ILE A 86 -6.84 11.34 -2.83
C ILE A 86 -7.53 12.27 -3.81
N MET A 87 -7.29 12.06 -5.11
CA MET A 87 -7.75 12.97 -6.14
C MET A 87 -9.11 12.59 -6.69
N ASP A 88 -9.23 11.39 -7.28
CA ASP A 88 -10.43 11.01 -7.99
C ASP A 88 -10.46 9.51 -8.26
N ILE A 89 -11.64 9.03 -8.58
CA ILE A 89 -11.84 7.70 -9.15
C ILE A 89 -12.01 7.88 -10.66
N ALA A 90 -11.11 7.28 -11.42
CA ALA A 90 -11.09 7.44 -12.86
C ALA A 90 -11.26 6.11 -13.55
N THR A 91 -11.92 6.14 -14.71
CA THR A 91 -12.04 4.98 -15.58
C THR A 91 -10.80 4.90 -16.44
N GLU A 92 -10.11 3.78 -16.35
CA GLU A 92 -8.95 3.48 -17.15
C GLU A 92 -9.36 3.00 -18.53
N ARG A 93 -8.63 3.46 -19.57
CA ARG A 93 -8.63 2.79 -20.85
C ARG A 93 -7.47 1.82 -20.90
N ALA A 94 -7.79 0.53 -21.01
CA ALA A 94 -6.79 -0.52 -21.14
C ALA A 94 -5.92 -0.28 -22.39
N GLY A 95 -4.62 -0.45 -22.27
CA GLY A 95 -3.70 -0.52 -23.39
C GLY A 95 -2.54 0.47 -23.41
N SER A 96 -2.39 1.32 -22.41
CA SER A 96 -1.33 2.32 -22.38
C SER A 96 -0.28 2.01 -21.33
N ARG A 97 0.13 0.74 -21.23
CA ARG A 97 1.25 0.39 -20.34
C ARG A 97 2.54 0.65 -21.09
N SER A 98 3.34 1.58 -20.61
CA SER A 98 4.72 1.70 -21.02
C SER A 98 5.59 0.95 -20.02
N ASP A 99 6.57 0.21 -20.50
CA ASP A 99 7.54 -0.45 -19.64
C ASP A 99 8.40 0.61 -18.96
N ILE A 100 8.00 1.02 -17.77
CA ILE A 100 8.85 1.81 -16.91
C ILE A 100 9.55 0.84 -15.98
N ASP A 101 10.84 0.75 -16.15
CA ASP A 101 11.70 -0.09 -15.33
C ASP A 101 11.96 0.62 -13.99
N ASP A 102 10.88 0.94 -13.28
CA ASP A 102 10.95 1.64 -12.01
C ASP A 102 10.37 0.75 -10.91
N HIS A 103 11.07 0.71 -9.81
CA HIS A 103 10.72 -0.10 -8.65
C HIS A 103 9.33 0.28 -8.13
N ALA A 104 8.48 -0.70 -7.92
CA ALA A 104 7.11 -0.54 -7.41
C ALA A 104 6.12 0.12 -8.41
N LEU A 105 6.49 0.24 -9.68
CA LEU A 105 5.58 0.67 -10.73
C LEU A 105 5.41 -0.42 -11.77
N LEU A 106 4.17 -0.60 -12.23
CA LEU A 106 3.84 -1.53 -13.31
C LEU A 106 3.90 -0.86 -14.69
N GLY A 107 4.18 0.41 -14.75
CA GLY A 107 4.20 1.20 -15.97
C GLY A 107 3.35 2.45 -15.82
N SER A 108 2.80 2.93 -16.92
CA SER A 108 1.94 4.09 -16.93
C SER A 108 0.63 3.80 -17.66
N ILE A 109 -0.39 4.53 -17.28
CA ILE A 109 -1.71 4.48 -17.90
C ILE A 109 -2.15 5.89 -18.26
N VAL A 110 -3.10 5.99 -19.17
CA VAL A 110 -3.71 7.28 -19.49
C VAL A 110 -5.03 7.38 -18.72
N VAL A 111 -5.12 8.41 -17.91
CA VAL A 111 -6.34 8.74 -17.16
C VAL A 111 -6.76 10.14 -17.62
N GLY A 112 -7.90 10.23 -18.30
CA GLY A 112 -8.28 11.45 -18.98
C GLY A 112 -7.25 11.81 -20.06
N ASP A 113 -6.68 13.01 -19.97
CA ASP A 113 -5.65 13.50 -20.89
C ASP A 113 -4.23 13.39 -20.32
N ARG A 114 -4.06 12.72 -19.18
CA ARG A 114 -2.78 12.68 -18.47
C ARG A 114 -2.26 11.27 -18.35
N VAL A 115 -0.94 11.16 -18.46
CA VAL A 115 -0.22 9.94 -18.15
C VAL A 115 -0.03 9.88 -16.64
N VAL A 116 -0.45 8.77 -16.04
CA VAL A 116 -0.36 8.53 -14.60
C VAL A 116 0.39 7.22 -14.40
N GLU A 117 1.29 7.18 -13.43
CA GLU A 117 2.02 5.96 -13.11
C GLU A 117 1.10 4.96 -12.43
N LEU A 118 1.23 3.68 -12.78
CA LEU A 118 0.46 2.60 -12.20
C LEU A 118 1.25 1.93 -11.08
N LEU A 119 0.71 1.97 -9.86
CA LEU A 119 1.35 1.38 -8.71
C LEU A 119 1.32 -0.14 -8.79
N ASP A 120 2.46 -0.77 -8.53
CA ASP A 120 2.52 -2.19 -8.20
C ASP A 120 2.12 -2.35 -6.72
N VAL A 121 0.85 -2.67 -6.49
CA VAL A 121 0.30 -2.78 -5.13
C VAL A 121 1.00 -3.89 -4.35
N GLN A 122 1.32 -5.00 -5.00
CA GLN A 122 2.01 -6.11 -4.34
C GLN A 122 3.39 -5.66 -3.83
N ALA A 123 4.14 -4.93 -4.64
CA ALA A 123 5.42 -4.39 -4.22
C ALA A 123 5.27 -3.40 -3.07
N ALA A 124 4.23 -2.56 -3.11
CA ALA A 124 3.95 -1.61 -2.04
C ALA A 124 3.55 -2.32 -0.74
N VAL A 125 2.74 -3.37 -0.83
CA VAL A 125 2.37 -4.19 0.33
C VAL A 125 3.59 -4.81 0.97
N LEU A 126 4.48 -5.40 0.17
CA LEU A 126 5.70 -6.02 0.67
C LEU A 126 6.68 -5.01 1.27
N ALA A 127 6.68 -3.79 0.78
CA ALA A 127 7.47 -2.71 1.37
C ALA A 127 6.95 -2.31 2.75
N ALA A 128 5.63 -2.32 2.93
CA ALA A 128 5.00 -2.03 4.22
C ALA A 128 5.16 -3.20 5.20
N ASP A 129 4.96 -4.42 4.73
CA ASP A 129 4.99 -5.63 5.53
C ASP A 129 5.52 -6.80 4.70
N PRO A 130 6.82 -7.11 4.80
CA PRO A 130 7.40 -8.22 4.04
C PRO A 130 6.76 -9.57 4.31
N ALA A 131 6.11 -9.74 5.47
CA ALA A 131 5.46 -10.96 5.86
C ALA A 131 3.97 -11.03 5.47
N PHE A 132 3.44 -9.99 4.82
CA PHE A 132 2.00 -9.89 4.56
C PHE A 132 1.44 -11.11 3.83
N TYR A 133 2.08 -11.50 2.74
CA TYR A 133 1.66 -12.68 1.99
C TYR A 133 2.21 -13.98 2.56
N GLN A 134 3.37 -13.93 3.20
CA GLN A 134 4.00 -15.10 3.80
C GLN A 134 3.18 -15.66 4.95
N ASP A 135 2.44 -14.83 5.67
CA ASP A 135 1.65 -15.30 6.81
C ASP A 135 0.45 -16.13 6.39
N ASP A 136 -0.15 -15.87 5.22
CA ASP A 136 -1.16 -16.77 4.68
C ASP A 136 -0.54 -18.14 4.36
N ALA A 137 0.62 -18.15 3.71
CA ALA A 137 1.38 -19.35 3.43
C ALA A 137 2.11 -19.87 4.69
N GLY A 138 2.65 -18.96 5.49
CA GLY A 138 3.39 -19.26 6.70
C GLY A 138 2.52 -19.81 7.82
N ALA A 139 1.34 -19.25 8.02
CA ALA A 139 0.38 -19.77 9.00
C ALA A 139 -0.09 -21.16 8.61
N THR A 140 -0.37 -21.40 7.33
CA THR A 140 -0.73 -22.73 6.82
C THR A 140 0.43 -23.71 6.99
N THR A 141 1.65 -23.30 6.66
CA THR A 141 2.83 -24.13 6.79
C THR A 141 3.13 -24.46 8.25
N MET A 142 3.05 -23.50 9.12
CA MET A 142 3.25 -23.73 10.56
C MET A 142 2.16 -24.60 11.16
N GLN A 143 0.95 -24.45 10.72
CA GLN A 143 -0.16 -25.29 11.12
C GLN A 143 0.02 -26.73 10.61
N GLN A 144 0.46 -26.89 9.37
CA GLN A 144 0.79 -28.19 8.80
C GLN A 144 1.96 -28.84 9.54
N LEU A 145 3.00 -28.07 9.87
CA LEU A 145 4.13 -28.56 10.65
C LEU A 145 3.70 -28.97 12.06
N GLY A 146 2.82 -28.19 12.68
CA GLY A 146 2.26 -28.51 13.98
C GLY A 146 1.48 -29.83 13.95
N ASP A 147 0.62 -29.99 12.94
CA ASP A 147 -0.11 -31.23 12.73
C ASP A 147 0.81 -32.41 12.47
N MET A 148 1.87 -32.21 11.70
CA MET A 148 2.87 -33.25 11.46
C MET A 148 3.61 -33.63 12.73
N TYR A 149 3.96 -32.69 13.58
CA TYR A 149 4.61 -32.97 14.86
C TYR A 149 3.68 -33.66 15.84
N GLU A 150 2.41 -33.33 15.85
CA GLU A 150 1.41 -34.01 16.67
C GLU A 150 1.21 -35.45 16.21
N GLU A 151 1.20 -35.70 14.91
CA GLU A 151 1.09 -37.06 14.35
C GLU A 151 2.35 -37.88 14.61
N ALA A 152 3.51 -37.24 14.73
CA ALA A 152 4.77 -37.94 15.00
C ALA A 152 4.96 -38.30 16.48
N LEU A 153 4.14 -37.77 17.34
CA LEU A 153 4.15 -38.05 18.78
C LEU A 153 3.15 -39.15 19.12
#